data_47f243621592ca589c3ca51a77b27a2f
#
_entry.id   47f243621592ca589c3ca51a77b27a2f
#
_cell.length_a   1.000
_cell.length_b   1.000
_cell.length_c   1.000
_cell.angle_alpha   90.00
_cell.angle_beta   90.00
_cell.angle_gamma   90.00
#
_symmetry.space_group_name_H-M   'P 1'
#
loop_
_entity.id
_entity.type
_entity.pdbx_description
1 polymer ?
#
loop_
_entity_poly.entity_id
_entity_poly.type
_entity_poly.pdbx_seq_one_letter_code
_entity_poly.pdbx_strand_id
1 'polypeptide(L)'
;MANRDHLAKLKQGVDAWNAWRLKHRDITPDLKGAYLRLRRLDGVNFADALLYETNLRKAALHRANLRGAHLGGADLSGADLHNASLRKASLNGANLSRANLRGTDFSRATLGLTVFGNVDLSHAKGLETVVHSSPSTLGVDTLFLSGGNIPEIFLRGAGLPETMIALAKSLVGKPIQYYSAFISYASADESFAKMLHQHLQENGVRVWFAPEDLKIGDSIEESIAQAIETHDKLVLVLSKHSMERAWVRREVERALNKEKQQKRVVLFPIRLDDAIFETTEQWAYDIRQRHIGDFRNWTNPLLYQNAINRLLRDLNAA
;
A
#
# COMPACT_ATOMS: atom_id res chain seq x y z
N MET A 1 36.14 -3.14 10.09
CA MET A 1 36.38 -3.07 8.62
C MET A 1 36.43 -4.47 8.07
N ALA A 2 35.97 -4.67 6.83
CA ALA A 2 36.03 -5.96 6.15
C ALA A 2 37.47 -6.49 6.04
N ASN A 3 37.61 -7.82 6.10
CA ASN A 3 38.86 -8.49 5.76
C ASN A 3 39.19 -8.23 4.28
N ARG A 4 40.42 -7.73 4.01
CA ARG A 4 40.83 -7.30 2.67
C ARG A 4 40.85 -8.47 1.68
N ASP A 5 41.30 -9.64 2.09
CA ASP A 5 41.39 -10.82 1.23
C ASP A 5 40.01 -11.38 0.89
N HIS A 6 39.09 -11.41 1.86
CA HIS A 6 37.70 -11.81 1.62
C HIS A 6 37.02 -10.83 0.63
N LEU A 7 37.24 -9.52 0.81
CA LEU A 7 36.66 -8.52 -0.08
C LEU A 7 37.27 -8.61 -1.50
N ALA A 8 38.61 -8.85 -1.59
CA ALA A 8 39.29 -9.05 -2.86
C ALA A 8 38.77 -10.33 -3.57
N LYS A 9 38.51 -11.40 -2.82
CA LYS A 9 37.92 -12.62 -3.37
C LYS A 9 36.50 -12.37 -3.89
N LEU A 10 35.65 -11.65 -3.15
CA LEU A 10 34.32 -11.31 -3.59
C LEU A 10 34.31 -10.43 -4.85
N LYS A 11 35.27 -9.54 -4.99
CA LYS A 11 35.46 -8.68 -6.20
C LYS A 11 35.75 -9.48 -7.46
N GLN A 12 36.26 -10.72 -7.37
CA GLN A 12 36.47 -11.62 -8.50
C GLN A 12 35.15 -12.20 -9.07
N GLY A 13 34.04 -11.97 -8.40
CA GLY A 13 32.70 -12.42 -8.82
C GLY A 13 32.15 -13.53 -7.93
N VAL A 14 30.85 -13.77 -8.09
CA VAL A 14 30.08 -14.71 -7.26
C VAL A 14 30.57 -16.15 -7.42
N ASP A 15 30.90 -16.58 -8.63
CA ASP A 15 31.38 -17.95 -8.88
C ASP A 15 32.73 -18.19 -8.20
N ALA A 16 33.67 -17.25 -8.31
CA ALA A 16 34.97 -17.33 -7.65
C ALA A 16 34.83 -17.33 -6.12
N TRP A 17 33.90 -16.51 -5.59
CA TRP A 17 33.56 -16.48 -4.19
C TRP A 17 32.96 -17.81 -3.72
N ASN A 18 31.98 -18.34 -4.43
CA ASN A 18 31.31 -19.59 -4.07
C ASN A 18 32.26 -20.79 -4.13
N ALA A 19 33.12 -20.84 -5.12
CA ALA A 19 34.17 -21.86 -5.21
C ALA A 19 35.16 -21.79 -4.03
N TRP A 20 35.53 -20.56 -3.63
CA TRP A 20 36.36 -20.36 -2.46
C TRP A 20 35.64 -20.79 -1.17
N ARG A 21 34.36 -20.47 -1.00
CA ARG A 21 33.52 -20.91 0.14
C ARG A 21 33.45 -22.42 0.26
N LEU A 22 33.36 -23.14 -0.86
CA LEU A 22 33.33 -24.60 -0.85
C LEU A 22 34.66 -25.24 -0.32
N LYS A 23 35.78 -24.59 -0.62
CA LYS A 23 37.12 -25.06 -0.21
C LYS A 23 37.48 -24.64 1.21
N HIS A 24 36.91 -23.58 1.74
CA HIS A 24 37.23 -22.97 3.04
C HIS A 24 36.00 -22.87 3.92
N ARG A 25 35.39 -24.01 4.23
CA ARG A 25 34.15 -24.10 5.03
C ARG A 25 34.35 -23.70 6.49
N ASP A 26 35.54 -23.86 7.00
CA ASP A 26 36.01 -23.50 8.33
C ASP A 26 36.25 -22.02 8.54
N ILE A 27 36.37 -21.28 7.46
CA ILE A 27 36.60 -19.82 7.51
C ILE A 27 35.29 -19.08 7.56
N THR A 28 35.08 -18.27 8.59
CA THR A 28 33.99 -17.30 8.67
C THR A 28 34.31 -16.06 7.82
N PRO A 29 33.56 -15.78 6.73
CA PRO A 29 33.82 -14.60 5.93
C PRO A 29 33.59 -13.32 6.72
N ASP A 30 34.54 -12.42 6.74
CA ASP A 30 34.42 -11.10 7.38
C ASP A 30 34.31 -10.00 6.31
N LEU A 31 33.09 -9.46 6.16
CA LEU A 31 32.72 -8.39 5.26
C LEU A 31 32.09 -7.20 6.01
N LYS A 32 32.41 -7.06 7.32
CA LYS A 32 31.88 -5.98 8.16
C LYS A 32 32.11 -4.60 7.57
N GLY A 33 31.05 -3.80 7.44
CA GLY A 33 31.11 -2.46 6.89
C GLY A 33 31.50 -2.39 5.41
N ALA A 34 31.49 -3.52 4.68
CA ALA A 34 31.82 -3.54 3.26
C ALA A 34 30.81 -2.70 2.44
N TYR A 35 31.30 -1.99 1.43
CA TYR A 35 30.47 -1.24 0.51
C TYR A 35 30.09 -2.11 -0.71
N LEU A 36 28.91 -2.73 -0.66
CA LEU A 36 28.39 -3.66 -1.67
C LEU A 36 27.14 -3.12 -2.37
N ARG A 37 26.91 -1.82 -2.27
CA ARG A 37 25.76 -1.14 -2.90
C ARG A 37 25.75 -1.40 -4.40
N LEU A 38 24.54 -1.71 -4.95
CA LEU A 38 24.31 -1.96 -6.38
C LEU A 38 25.10 -3.14 -6.96
N ARG A 39 25.71 -3.98 -6.14
CA ARG A 39 26.46 -5.14 -6.62
C ARG A 39 25.53 -6.26 -7.07
N ARG A 40 25.94 -6.97 -8.13
CA ARG A 40 25.30 -8.21 -8.55
C ARG A 40 25.87 -9.36 -7.73
N LEU A 41 25.05 -9.87 -6.82
CA LEU A 41 25.40 -10.91 -5.84
C LEU A 41 24.38 -12.05 -5.90
N ASP A 42 23.77 -12.25 -7.07
CA ASP A 42 22.79 -13.32 -7.29
C ASP A 42 23.40 -14.69 -7.01
N GLY A 43 22.76 -15.49 -6.16
CA GLY A 43 23.24 -16.81 -5.78
C GLY A 43 24.50 -16.83 -4.94
N VAL A 44 24.95 -15.70 -4.39
CA VAL A 44 26.15 -15.64 -3.54
C VAL A 44 25.98 -16.46 -2.27
N ASN A 45 27.02 -17.17 -1.86
CA ASN A 45 27.04 -17.92 -0.60
C ASN A 45 27.68 -17.09 0.52
N PHE A 46 26.84 -16.37 1.25
CA PHE A 46 27.17 -15.63 2.47
C PHE A 46 26.76 -16.36 3.76
N ALA A 47 26.60 -17.69 3.68
CA ALA A 47 26.26 -18.45 4.87
C ALA A 47 27.26 -18.19 6.00
N ASP A 48 26.74 -17.88 7.20
CA ASP A 48 27.47 -17.58 8.43
C ASP A 48 28.48 -16.42 8.32
N ALA A 49 28.37 -15.57 7.29
CA ALA A 49 29.25 -14.43 7.07
C ALA A 49 28.99 -13.30 8.06
N LEU A 50 30.04 -12.58 8.45
CA LEU A 50 29.96 -11.37 9.24
C LEU A 50 29.69 -10.18 8.28
N LEU A 51 28.44 -9.72 8.26
CA LEU A 51 27.93 -8.64 7.41
C LEU A 51 27.40 -7.47 8.24
N TYR A 52 27.91 -7.29 9.45
CA TYR A 52 27.54 -6.17 10.31
C TYR A 52 27.78 -4.83 9.60
N GLU A 53 26.81 -3.92 9.65
CA GLU A 53 26.90 -2.57 9.08
C GLU A 53 27.29 -2.53 7.59
N THR A 54 27.12 -3.67 6.88
CA THR A 54 27.42 -3.75 5.45
C THR A 54 26.40 -2.95 4.64
N ASN A 55 26.87 -2.16 3.68
CA ASN A 55 26.00 -1.46 2.75
C ASN A 55 25.67 -2.38 1.55
N LEU A 56 24.48 -2.98 1.59
CA LEU A 56 23.92 -3.83 0.53
C LEU A 56 22.75 -3.13 -0.20
N ARG A 57 22.66 -1.81 -0.09
CA ARG A 57 21.58 -1.02 -0.68
C ARG A 57 21.46 -1.28 -2.18
N LYS A 58 20.24 -1.66 -2.61
CA LYS A 58 19.92 -1.98 -4.01
C LYS A 58 20.85 -3.07 -4.62
N ALA A 59 21.45 -3.92 -3.81
CA ALA A 59 22.20 -5.08 -4.30
C ALA A 59 21.23 -6.13 -4.87
N ALA A 60 21.63 -6.83 -5.94
CA ALA A 60 20.94 -8.00 -6.45
C ALA A 60 21.42 -9.23 -5.65
N LEU A 61 20.52 -9.79 -4.82
CA LEU A 61 20.74 -10.92 -3.93
C LEU A 61 19.74 -12.06 -4.20
N HIS A 62 19.22 -12.12 -5.43
CA HIS A 62 18.30 -13.18 -5.84
C HIS A 62 18.90 -14.55 -5.55
N ARG A 63 18.16 -15.41 -4.84
CA ARG A 63 18.62 -16.75 -4.42
C ARG A 63 19.91 -16.77 -3.61
N ALA A 64 20.32 -15.66 -3.01
CA ALA A 64 21.51 -15.64 -2.16
C ALA A 64 21.31 -16.54 -0.92
N ASN A 65 22.37 -17.22 -0.51
CA ASN A 65 22.41 -17.97 0.74
C ASN A 65 22.98 -17.08 1.85
N LEU A 66 22.10 -16.51 2.66
CA LEU A 66 22.42 -15.69 3.84
C LEU A 66 22.11 -16.43 5.15
N ARG A 67 22.05 -17.78 5.10
CA ARG A 67 21.76 -18.60 6.28
C ARG A 67 22.79 -18.33 7.38
N GLY A 68 22.31 -18.02 8.59
CA GLY A 68 23.17 -17.74 9.74
C GLY A 68 24.02 -16.47 9.62
N ALA A 69 23.85 -15.68 8.55
CA ALA A 69 24.61 -14.46 8.37
C ALA A 69 24.34 -13.43 9.47
N HIS A 70 25.37 -12.70 9.88
CA HIS A 70 25.30 -11.64 10.87
C HIS A 70 25.10 -10.29 10.17
N LEU A 71 23.85 -9.88 9.98
CA LEU A 71 23.44 -8.67 9.25
C LEU A 71 23.06 -7.51 10.20
N GLY A 72 23.54 -7.53 11.44
CA GLY A 72 23.24 -6.46 12.39
C GLY A 72 23.62 -5.08 11.85
N GLY A 73 22.68 -4.13 11.82
CA GLY A 73 22.88 -2.77 11.28
C GLY A 73 23.12 -2.70 9.77
N ALA A 74 22.98 -3.78 9.03
CA ALA A 74 23.19 -3.76 7.57
C ALA A 74 22.11 -2.95 6.83
N ASP A 75 22.49 -2.20 5.81
CA ASP A 75 21.55 -1.51 4.92
C ASP A 75 21.24 -2.38 3.69
N LEU A 76 20.09 -3.03 3.71
CA LEU A 76 19.53 -3.84 2.63
C LEU A 76 18.40 -3.09 1.89
N SER A 77 18.31 -1.76 2.07
CA SER A 77 17.21 -1.00 1.50
C SER A 77 17.19 -1.07 -0.03
N GLY A 78 16.03 -1.45 -0.56
CA GLY A 78 15.82 -1.65 -1.99
C GLY A 78 16.57 -2.84 -2.58
N ALA A 79 17.18 -3.72 -1.78
CA ALA A 79 17.85 -4.93 -2.28
C ALA A 79 16.84 -5.93 -2.86
N ASP A 80 17.25 -6.67 -3.88
CA ASP A 80 16.47 -7.80 -4.41
C ASP A 80 16.87 -9.09 -3.69
N LEU A 81 16.07 -9.48 -2.69
CA LEU A 81 16.23 -10.70 -1.91
C LEU A 81 15.28 -11.82 -2.37
N HIS A 82 14.69 -11.70 -3.57
CA HIS A 82 13.75 -12.71 -4.07
C HIS A 82 14.31 -14.13 -3.98
N ASN A 83 13.59 -15.02 -3.29
CA ASN A 83 14.00 -16.40 -3.01
C ASN A 83 15.34 -16.55 -2.25
N ALA A 84 15.86 -15.50 -1.61
CA ALA A 84 17.04 -15.63 -0.76
C ALA A 84 16.72 -16.39 0.53
N SER A 85 17.74 -17.00 1.14
CA SER A 85 17.63 -17.67 2.44
C SER A 85 18.25 -16.80 3.53
N LEU A 86 17.41 -16.28 4.42
CA LEU A 86 17.79 -15.60 5.68
C LEU A 86 17.58 -16.50 6.91
N ARG A 87 17.50 -17.82 6.70
CA ARG A 87 17.30 -18.78 7.80
C ARG A 87 18.36 -18.60 8.89
N LYS A 88 17.92 -18.46 10.14
CA LYS A 88 18.80 -18.25 11.30
C LYS A 88 19.73 -17.02 11.21
N ALA A 89 19.51 -16.12 10.25
CA ALA A 89 20.28 -14.88 10.16
C ALA A 89 19.94 -13.92 11.32
N SER A 90 20.91 -13.13 11.76
CA SER A 90 20.72 -12.04 12.71
C SER A 90 20.57 -10.74 11.95
N LEU A 91 19.39 -10.10 12.06
CA LEU A 91 18.99 -8.88 11.35
C LEU A 91 18.74 -7.69 12.29
N ASN A 92 19.26 -7.74 13.52
CA ASN A 92 19.06 -6.70 14.51
C ASN A 92 19.54 -5.33 13.97
N GLY A 93 18.64 -4.33 13.93
CA GLY A 93 18.93 -3.00 13.41
C GLY A 93 19.09 -2.93 11.88
N ALA A 94 18.88 -4.03 11.15
CA ALA A 94 19.00 -4.02 9.70
C ALA A 94 17.83 -3.24 9.04
N ASN A 95 18.12 -2.56 7.93
CA ASN A 95 17.15 -1.83 7.14
C ASN A 95 16.76 -2.62 5.88
N LEU A 96 15.53 -3.14 5.85
CA LEU A 96 14.93 -3.87 4.72
C LEU A 96 13.91 -3.02 3.94
N SER A 97 13.86 -1.71 4.16
CA SER A 97 12.89 -0.85 3.49
C SER A 97 12.99 -0.95 1.97
N ARG A 98 11.83 -1.11 1.31
CA ARG A 98 11.70 -1.25 -0.15
C ARG A 98 12.44 -2.45 -0.75
N ALA A 99 12.87 -3.42 0.07
CA ALA A 99 13.47 -4.65 -0.43
C ALA A 99 12.41 -5.55 -1.09
N ASN A 100 12.79 -6.28 -2.13
CA ASN A 100 11.97 -7.34 -2.69
C ASN A 100 12.16 -8.61 -1.86
N LEU A 101 11.17 -8.94 -1.02
CA LEU A 101 11.20 -10.06 -0.08
C LEU A 101 10.36 -11.27 -0.55
N ARG A 102 9.90 -11.26 -1.80
CA ARG A 102 9.07 -12.35 -2.33
C ARG A 102 9.81 -13.68 -2.27
N GLY A 103 9.23 -14.67 -1.56
CA GLY A 103 9.82 -16.00 -1.41
C GLY A 103 11.06 -16.06 -0.51
N THR A 104 11.46 -14.94 0.11
CA THR A 104 12.57 -14.90 1.08
C THR A 104 12.23 -15.74 2.31
N ASP A 105 13.15 -16.58 2.75
CA ASP A 105 12.96 -17.47 3.90
C ASP A 105 13.59 -16.88 5.16
N PHE A 106 12.74 -16.43 6.09
CA PHE A 106 13.12 -15.88 7.40
C PHE A 106 13.11 -16.93 8.54
N SER A 107 12.93 -18.21 8.23
CA SER A 107 12.77 -19.23 9.27
C SER A 107 13.87 -19.14 10.34
N ARG A 108 13.44 -18.95 11.60
CA ARG A 108 14.31 -18.80 12.78
C ARG A 108 15.32 -17.64 12.68
N ALA A 109 15.07 -16.65 11.84
CA ALA A 109 15.85 -15.41 11.84
C ALA A 109 15.61 -14.64 13.15
N THR A 110 16.62 -13.90 13.61
CA THR A 110 16.49 -13.01 14.77
C THR A 110 16.32 -11.58 14.28
N LEU A 111 15.23 -10.93 14.71
CA LEU A 111 14.89 -9.55 14.41
C LEU A 111 14.84 -8.74 15.70
N GLY A 112 15.17 -7.46 15.59
CA GLY A 112 15.02 -6.47 16.65
C GLY A 112 15.47 -5.11 16.11
N LEU A 113 14.70 -4.06 16.31
CA LEU A 113 14.94 -2.75 15.70
C LEU A 113 15.09 -2.81 14.16
N THR A 114 14.63 -3.92 13.55
CA THR A 114 14.66 -4.13 12.10
C THR A 114 13.61 -3.27 11.44
N VAL A 115 13.94 -2.65 10.29
CA VAL A 115 13.02 -1.74 9.61
C VAL A 115 12.42 -2.39 8.38
N PHE A 116 11.08 -2.50 8.36
CA PHE A 116 10.26 -2.99 7.26
C PHE A 116 9.34 -1.86 6.77
N GLY A 117 9.86 -0.95 5.98
CA GLY A 117 9.08 0.13 5.36
C GLY A 117 8.85 -0.14 3.88
N ASN A 118 7.63 -0.02 3.41
CA ASN A 118 7.25 -0.18 2.01
C ASN A 118 7.71 -1.53 1.40
N VAL A 119 7.41 -2.63 2.09
CA VAL A 119 7.71 -4.01 1.67
C VAL A 119 6.45 -4.87 1.68
N ASP A 120 6.37 -5.83 0.77
CA ASP A 120 5.36 -6.87 0.78
C ASP A 120 5.93 -8.13 1.47
N LEU A 121 5.33 -8.51 2.60
CA LEU A 121 5.67 -9.70 3.38
C LEU A 121 4.74 -10.89 3.11
N SER A 122 3.70 -10.73 2.30
CA SER A 122 2.67 -11.75 2.06
C SER A 122 3.23 -13.05 1.49
N HIS A 123 4.34 -12.98 0.76
CA HIS A 123 5.01 -14.12 0.15
C HIS A 123 6.34 -14.48 0.82
N ALA A 124 6.70 -13.80 1.91
CA ALA A 124 7.85 -14.19 2.72
C ALA A 124 7.55 -15.47 3.50
N LYS A 125 8.57 -16.31 3.71
CA LYS A 125 8.43 -17.63 4.35
C LYS A 125 9.00 -17.60 5.76
N GLY A 126 8.41 -18.42 6.65
CA GLY A 126 8.95 -18.68 7.97
C GLY A 126 8.81 -17.54 8.96
N LEU A 127 7.97 -16.54 8.67
CA LEU A 127 7.71 -15.39 9.56
C LEU A 127 7.16 -15.84 10.93
N GLU A 128 6.42 -16.93 10.96
CA GLU A 128 5.88 -17.54 12.20
C GLU A 128 6.94 -18.12 13.14
N THR A 129 8.15 -18.33 12.64
CA THR A 129 9.28 -18.91 13.40
C THR A 129 10.38 -17.90 13.74
N VAL A 130 10.17 -16.65 13.40
CA VAL A 130 11.09 -15.55 13.69
C VAL A 130 11.22 -15.34 15.20
N VAL A 131 12.42 -15.05 15.66
CA VAL A 131 12.71 -14.69 17.05
C VAL A 131 12.85 -13.16 17.13
N HIS A 132 11.97 -12.51 17.88
CA HIS A 132 12.04 -11.08 18.11
C HIS A 132 12.84 -10.80 19.38
N SER A 133 14.03 -10.20 19.25
CA SER A 133 14.86 -9.77 20.39
C SER A 133 14.43 -8.41 20.96
N SER A 134 13.75 -7.60 20.15
CA SER A 134 13.13 -6.32 20.48
C SER A 134 12.11 -5.94 19.38
N PRO A 135 11.22 -4.96 19.64
CA PRO A 135 10.31 -4.47 18.62
C PRO A 135 11.01 -4.03 17.35
N SER A 136 10.33 -4.21 16.22
CA SER A 136 10.77 -3.80 14.88
C SER A 136 9.84 -2.74 14.30
N THR A 137 10.32 -1.93 13.36
CA THR A 137 9.49 -0.94 12.69
C THR A 137 8.77 -1.58 11.51
N LEU A 138 7.44 -1.66 11.59
CA LEU A 138 6.60 -1.96 10.44
C LEU A 138 5.88 -0.68 9.99
N GLY A 139 6.11 -0.28 8.74
CA GLY A 139 5.36 0.83 8.16
C GLY A 139 3.89 0.44 7.94
N VAL A 140 2.98 1.40 8.02
CA VAL A 140 1.57 1.20 7.67
C VAL A 140 1.44 0.72 6.22
N ASP A 141 2.26 1.25 5.33
CA ASP A 141 2.42 0.82 3.95
C ASP A 141 2.74 -0.69 3.82
N THR A 142 3.59 -1.23 4.70
CA THR A 142 3.91 -2.67 4.73
C THR A 142 2.70 -3.53 5.08
N LEU A 143 1.88 -3.11 6.04
CA LEU A 143 0.63 -3.80 6.38
C LEU A 143 -0.32 -3.84 5.16
N PHE A 144 -0.44 -2.72 4.48
CA PHE A 144 -1.26 -2.59 3.29
C PHE A 144 -0.73 -3.42 2.11
N LEU A 145 0.54 -3.31 1.76
CA LEU A 145 1.15 -4.07 0.66
C LEU A 145 1.05 -5.58 0.88
N SER A 146 1.08 -6.02 2.14
CA SER A 146 0.95 -7.43 2.50
C SER A 146 -0.49 -7.94 2.54
N GLY A 147 -1.49 -7.06 2.35
CA GLY A 147 -2.91 -7.42 2.27
C GLY A 147 -3.42 -8.22 3.46
N GLY A 148 -2.89 -7.99 4.65
CA GLY A 148 -3.23 -8.72 5.87
C GLY A 148 -2.60 -10.11 5.99
N ASN A 149 -1.80 -10.55 5.01
CA ASN A 149 -1.20 -11.90 4.99
C ASN A 149 0.13 -11.97 5.77
N ILE A 150 0.23 -11.25 6.90
CA ILE A 150 1.36 -11.35 7.83
C ILE A 150 0.89 -12.15 9.06
N PRO A 151 1.62 -13.21 9.49
CA PRO A 151 1.24 -13.97 10.67
C PRO A 151 1.14 -13.09 11.92
N GLU A 152 0.07 -13.27 12.72
CA GLU A 152 -0.12 -12.45 13.95
C GLU A 152 1.03 -12.56 14.92
N ILE A 153 1.58 -13.76 15.06
CA ILE A 153 2.73 -14.00 15.95
C ILE A 153 3.91 -13.11 15.55
N PHE A 154 4.11 -12.88 14.25
CA PHE A 154 5.13 -11.95 13.75
C PHE A 154 4.78 -10.50 14.09
N LEU A 155 3.51 -10.09 13.89
CA LEU A 155 3.06 -8.72 14.18
C LEU A 155 3.19 -8.41 15.67
N ARG A 156 2.77 -9.33 16.55
CA ARG A 156 2.94 -9.19 18.01
C ARG A 156 4.41 -9.12 18.41
N GLY A 157 5.22 -10.01 17.88
CA GLY A 157 6.67 -10.02 18.14
C GLY A 157 7.35 -8.74 17.66
N ALA A 158 6.89 -8.15 16.56
CA ALA A 158 7.35 -6.86 16.07
C ALA A 158 6.88 -5.68 16.93
N GLY A 159 5.99 -5.91 17.90
CA GLY A 159 5.53 -4.89 18.84
C GLY A 159 4.29 -4.12 18.40
N LEU A 160 3.50 -4.62 17.45
CA LEU A 160 2.25 -3.97 17.04
C LEU A 160 1.16 -4.14 18.13
N PRO A 161 0.41 -3.07 18.46
CA PRO A 161 -0.77 -3.15 19.31
C PRO A 161 -1.88 -4.02 18.68
N GLU A 162 -2.71 -4.65 19.53
CA GLU A 162 -3.81 -5.52 19.07
C GLU A 162 -4.78 -4.81 18.11
N THR A 163 -5.01 -3.50 18.30
CA THR A 163 -5.84 -2.69 17.40
C THR A 163 -5.28 -2.64 15.97
N MET A 164 -3.96 -2.51 15.84
CA MET A 164 -3.28 -2.52 14.54
C MET A 164 -3.24 -3.93 13.93
N ILE A 165 -3.14 -4.97 14.75
CA ILE A 165 -3.22 -6.37 14.29
C ILE A 165 -4.63 -6.67 13.77
N ALA A 166 -5.66 -6.22 14.47
CA ALA A 166 -7.05 -6.36 14.03
C ALA A 166 -7.30 -5.62 12.70
N LEU A 167 -6.73 -4.41 12.55
CA LEU A 167 -6.77 -3.67 11.29
C LEU A 167 -6.08 -4.45 10.17
N ALA A 168 -4.86 -4.95 10.40
CA ALA A 168 -4.13 -5.74 9.40
C ALA A 168 -4.92 -6.96 8.94
N LYS A 169 -5.60 -7.66 9.86
CA LYS A 169 -6.50 -8.78 9.54
C LYS A 169 -7.69 -8.37 8.68
N SER A 170 -8.27 -7.20 8.95
CA SER A 170 -9.41 -6.71 8.17
C SER A 170 -9.08 -6.46 6.70
N LEU A 171 -7.78 -6.43 6.36
CA LEU A 171 -7.28 -6.26 4.99
C LEU A 171 -7.21 -7.59 4.21
N VAL A 172 -7.34 -8.74 4.88
CA VAL A 172 -7.29 -10.07 4.21
C VAL A 172 -8.42 -10.20 3.21
N GLY A 173 -8.06 -10.55 1.97
CA GLY A 173 -9.04 -10.77 0.89
C GLY A 173 -9.71 -9.51 0.34
N LYS A 174 -9.38 -8.33 0.87
CA LYS A 174 -9.79 -7.06 0.27
C LYS A 174 -8.63 -6.56 -0.59
N PRO A 175 -8.79 -6.46 -1.91
CA PRO A 175 -7.81 -5.74 -2.70
C PRO A 175 -7.75 -4.32 -2.12
N ILE A 176 -6.56 -3.86 -1.75
CA ILE A 176 -6.38 -2.48 -1.35
C ILE A 176 -6.51 -1.67 -2.63
N GLN A 177 -7.71 -1.23 -2.83
CA GLN A 177 -7.98 -0.26 -3.86
C GLN A 177 -7.68 1.09 -3.21
N TYR A 178 -6.58 1.70 -3.63
CA TYR A 178 -6.29 3.11 -3.36
C TYR A 178 -7.29 3.98 -4.16
N TYR A 179 -8.59 3.73 -3.97
CA TYR A 179 -9.60 4.62 -4.49
C TYR A 179 -9.84 5.69 -3.45
N SER A 180 -9.46 6.88 -3.80
CA SER A 180 -9.98 8.02 -3.10
C SER A 180 -11.19 8.52 -3.88
N ALA A 181 -12.35 8.45 -3.26
CA ALA A 181 -13.55 9.05 -3.79
C ALA A 181 -13.88 10.34 -3.04
N PHE A 182 -14.45 11.29 -3.74
CA PHE A 182 -15.04 12.49 -3.16
C PHE A 182 -16.56 12.44 -3.36
N ILE A 183 -17.35 12.68 -2.29
CA ILE A 183 -18.81 12.80 -2.41
C ILE A 183 -19.17 14.27 -2.47
N SER A 184 -19.76 14.67 -3.60
CA SER A 184 -20.33 15.98 -3.80
C SER A 184 -21.86 15.94 -3.70
N TYR A 185 -22.45 16.77 -2.84
CA TYR A 185 -23.87 16.79 -2.56
C TYR A 185 -24.35 18.17 -2.10
N ALA A 186 -25.66 18.44 -2.22
CA ALA A 186 -26.27 19.63 -1.64
C ALA A 186 -26.53 19.43 -0.14
N SER A 187 -26.36 20.47 0.69
CA SER A 187 -26.52 20.38 2.14
C SER A 187 -27.89 19.81 2.60
N ALA A 188 -28.94 20.00 1.80
CA ALA A 188 -30.24 19.39 2.06
C ALA A 188 -30.25 17.85 1.94
N ASP A 189 -29.25 17.26 1.26
CA ASP A 189 -29.12 15.82 1.02
C ASP A 189 -28.11 15.17 2.00
N GLU A 190 -27.70 15.90 3.05
CA GLU A 190 -26.66 15.48 4.00
C GLU A 190 -26.94 14.12 4.65
N SER A 191 -28.18 13.83 4.99
CA SER A 191 -28.58 12.56 5.63
C SER A 191 -28.26 11.36 4.73
N PHE A 192 -28.54 11.48 3.43
CA PHE A 192 -28.19 10.47 2.45
C PHE A 192 -26.67 10.39 2.26
N ALA A 193 -25.99 11.52 2.15
CA ALA A 193 -24.55 11.58 1.92
C ALA A 193 -23.76 10.97 3.09
N LYS A 194 -24.18 11.18 4.33
CA LYS A 194 -23.59 10.53 5.53
C LYS A 194 -23.75 9.02 5.50
N MET A 195 -24.95 8.52 5.17
CA MET A 195 -25.19 7.10 5.07
C MET A 195 -24.35 6.47 3.94
N LEU A 196 -24.28 7.13 2.79
CA LEU A 196 -23.46 6.71 1.67
C LEU A 196 -21.97 6.68 2.04
N HIS A 197 -21.47 7.72 2.69
CA HIS A 197 -20.09 7.82 3.19
C HIS A 197 -19.74 6.64 4.09
N GLN A 198 -20.56 6.38 5.11
CA GLN A 198 -20.36 5.26 6.03
C GLN A 198 -20.28 3.92 5.29
N HIS A 199 -21.24 3.63 4.40
CA HIS A 199 -21.25 2.37 3.66
C HIS A 199 -20.07 2.21 2.70
N LEU A 200 -19.60 3.29 2.06
CA LEU A 200 -18.41 3.27 1.22
C LEU A 200 -17.16 2.98 2.06
N GLN A 201 -17.01 3.61 3.23
CA GLN A 201 -15.90 3.35 4.15
C GLN A 201 -15.91 1.90 4.69
N GLU A 202 -17.07 1.39 5.11
CA GLU A 202 -17.24 0.00 5.56
C GLU A 202 -16.84 -1.03 4.48
N ASN A 203 -16.95 -0.64 3.20
CA ASN A 203 -16.55 -1.45 2.05
C ASN A 203 -15.14 -1.10 1.51
N GLY A 204 -14.33 -0.38 2.28
CA GLY A 204 -12.92 -0.13 1.99
C GLY A 204 -12.65 0.95 0.95
N VAL A 205 -13.65 1.74 0.56
CA VAL A 205 -13.49 2.92 -0.29
C VAL A 205 -13.07 4.10 0.59
N ARG A 206 -11.90 4.67 0.36
CA ARG A 206 -11.47 5.88 1.06
C ARG A 206 -12.23 7.07 0.50
N VAL A 207 -13.08 7.68 1.32
CA VAL A 207 -13.97 8.78 0.89
C VAL A 207 -13.60 10.05 1.61
N TRP A 208 -13.38 11.13 0.87
CA TRP A 208 -13.37 12.48 1.40
C TRP A 208 -14.80 13.02 1.50
N PHE A 209 -15.17 13.52 2.67
CA PHE A 209 -16.50 13.98 2.99
C PHE A 209 -16.44 15.36 3.64
N ALA A 210 -16.91 16.40 2.95
CA ALA A 210 -16.74 17.79 3.33
C ALA A 210 -17.02 18.13 4.81
N PRO A 211 -18.10 17.65 5.46
CA PRO A 211 -18.37 17.99 6.86
C PRO A 211 -17.33 17.49 7.86
N GLU A 212 -16.60 16.41 7.54
CA GLU A 212 -15.61 15.78 8.43
C GLU A 212 -14.19 16.22 8.11
N ASP A 213 -13.90 16.52 6.84
CA ASP A 213 -12.54 16.77 6.35
C ASP A 213 -12.20 18.26 6.19
N LEU A 214 -13.20 19.18 6.22
CA LEU A 214 -12.98 20.62 6.19
C LEU A 214 -12.57 21.16 7.56
N LYS A 215 -11.53 21.98 7.57
CA LYS A 215 -11.11 22.71 8.78
C LYS A 215 -11.87 24.02 8.92
N ILE A 216 -12.05 24.49 10.14
CA ILE A 216 -12.63 25.81 10.41
C ILE A 216 -11.74 26.88 9.75
N GLY A 217 -12.34 27.66 8.83
CA GLY A 217 -11.64 28.70 8.08
C GLY A 217 -11.27 28.31 6.64
N ASP A 218 -11.42 27.05 6.25
CA ASP A 218 -11.17 26.63 4.86
C ASP A 218 -12.21 27.23 3.91
N SER A 219 -11.77 27.61 2.71
CA SER A 219 -12.65 27.94 1.60
C SER A 219 -13.29 26.67 1.06
N ILE A 220 -14.61 26.54 1.15
CA ILE A 220 -15.35 25.38 0.66
C ILE A 220 -15.09 25.15 -0.84
N GLU A 221 -15.10 26.21 -1.64
CA GLU A 221 -14.87 26.10 -3.10
C GLU A 221 -13.47 25.62 -3.46
N GLU A 222 -12.45 26.13 -2.76
CA GLU A 222 -11.06 25.72 -3.01
C GLU A 222 -10.81 24.30 -2.53
N SER A 223 -11.35 23.93 -1.38
CA SER A 223 -11.22 22.57 -0.83
C SER A 223 -11.88 21.52 -1.71
N ILE A 224 -13.07 21.82 -2.25
CA ILE A 224 -13.76 20.95 -3.22
C ILE A 224 -12.96 20.85 -4.52
N ALA A 225 -12.43 21.97 -5.03
CA ALA A 225 -11.60 21.98 -6.23
C ALA A 225 -10.36 21.10 -6.05
N GLN A 226 -9.68 21.24 -4.93
CA GLN A 226 -8.51 20.43 -4.57
C GLN A 226 -8.89 18.97 -4.37
N ALA A 227 -10.07 18.68 -3.78
CA ALA A 227 -10.56 17.33 -3.62
C ALA A 227 -10.77 16.62 -4.98
N ILE A 228 -11.37 17.29 -5.96
CA ILE A 228 -11.55 16.74 -7.31
C ILE A 228 -10.19 16.46 -7.99
N GLU A 229 -9.19 17.32 -7.79
CA GLU A 229 -7.86 17.10 -8.34
C GLU A 229 -7.12 15.93 -7.64
N THR A 230 -7.25 15.84 -6.33
CA THR A 230 -6.51 14.90 -5.48
C THR A 230 -7.11 13.50 -5.50
N HIS A 231 -8.46 13.41 -5.49
CA HIS A 231 -9.15 12.10 -5.44
C HIS A 231 -9.36 11.51 -6.82
N ASP A 232 -9.34 10.18 -6.88
CA ASP A 232 -9.44 9.45 -8.15
C ASP A 232 -10.83 9.51 -8.76
N LYS A 233 -11.87 9.59 -7.93
CA LYS A 233 -13.27 9.45 -8.34
C LYS A 233 -14.15 10.48 -7.65
N LEU A 234 -15.14 10.99 -8.38
CA LEU A 234 -16.17 11.89 -7.90
C LEU A 234 -17.53 11.17 -7.92
N VAL A 235 -18.11 10.96 -6.75
CA VAL A 235 -19.52 10.54 -6.62
C VAL A 235 -20.38 11.81 -6.50
N LEU A 236 -21.12 12.11 -7.54
CA LEU A 236 -21.97 13.32 -7.62
C LEU A 236 -23.42 12.97 -7.32
N VAL A 237 -23.93 13.53 -6.21
CA VAL A 237 -25.32 13.35 -5.78
C VAL A 237 -26.20 14.37 -6.47
N LEU A 238 -27.10 13.89 -7.32
CA LEU A 238 -28.02 14.67 -8.11
C LEU A 238 -29.42 14.63 -7.48
N SER A 239 -29.92 15.81 -7.11
CA SER A 239 -31.25 16.01 -6.56
C SER A 239 -31.79 17.39 -7.01
N LYS A 240 -33.07 17.64 -6.78
CA LYS A 240 -33.65 18.98 -6.97
C LYS A 240 -32.86 20.08 -6.25
N HIS A 241 -32.26 19.76 -5.11
CA HIS A 241 -31.47 20.72 -4.33
C HIS A 241 -30.10 20.98 -4.93
N SER A 242 -29.51 19.99 -5.59
CA SER A 242 -28.21 20.15 -6.27
C SER A 242 -28.35 20.86 -7.62
N MET A 243 -29.47 20.67 -8.34
CA MET A 243 -29.69 21.29 -9.65
C MET A 243 -29.71 22.84 -9.62
N GLU A 244 -30.10 23.41 -8.50
CA GLU A 244 -30.16 24.88 -8.32
C GLU A 244 -28.79 25.51 -7.96
N ARG A 245 -27.75 24.69 -7.82
CA ARG A 245 -26.44 25.13 -7.32
C ARG A 245 -25.45 25.37 -8.46
N ALA A 246 -24.92 26.57 -8.56
CA ALA A 246 -23.93 26.93 -9.59
C ALA A 246 -22.61 26.13 -9.52
N TRP A 247 -22.28 25.56 -8.35
CA TRP A 247 -21.07 24.78 -8.17
C TRP A 247 -21.12 23.41 -8.89
N VAL A 248 -22.31 22.80 -9.02
CA VAL A 248 -22.49 21.49 -9.68
C VAL A 248 -21.93 21.50 -11.10
N ARG A 249 -22.25 22.53 -11.86
CA ARG A 249 -21.72 22.71 -13.21
C ARG A 249 -20.19 22.70 -13.24
N ARG A 250 -19.55 23.44 -12.34
CA ARG A 250 -18.08 23.54 -12.28
C ARG A 250 -17.43 22.20 -11.91
N GLU A 251 -18.03 21.44 -11.00
CA GLU A 251 -17.54 20.11 -10.60
C GLU A 251 -17.66 19.10 -11.74
N VAL A 252 -18.78 19.10 -12.45
CA VAL A 252 -18.98 18.27 -13.63
C VAL A 252 -17.92 18.60 -14.70
N GLU A 253 -17.74 19.87 -15.06
CA GLU A 253 -16.76 20.30 -16.05
C GLU A 253 -15.32 19.86 -15.65
N ARG A 254 -14.94 20.03 -14.38
CA ARG A 254 -13.64 19.60 -13.86
C ARG A 254 -13.45 18.09 -13.94
N ALA A 255 -14.44 17.32 -13.49
CA ALA A 255 -14.38 15.86 -13.54
C ALA A 255 -14.26 15.33 -14.97
N LEU A 256 -15.05 15.89 -15.91
CA LEU A 256 -15.00 15.52 -17.32
C LEU A 256 -13.65 15.87 -17.97
N ASN A 257 -13.05 17.00 -17.61
CA ASN A 257 -11.72 17.37 -18.07
C ASN A 257 -10.64 16.41 -17.53
N LYS A 258 -10.75 16.02 -16.27
CA LYS A 258 -9.86 15.04 -15.64
C LYS A 258 -9.96 13.67 -16.33
N GLU A 259 -11.16 13.21 -16.68
CA GLU A 259 -11.37 11.97 -17.43
C GLU A 259 -10.67 11.99 -18.79
N LYS A 260 -10.78 13.10 -19.52
CA LYS A 260 -10.12 13.28 -20.83
C LYS A 260 -8.59 13.18 -20.71
N GLN A 261 -8.02 13.75 -19.62
CA GLN A 261 -6.59 13.74 -19.38
C GLN A 261 -6.09 12.36 -18.94
N GLN A 262 -6.84 11.69 -18.06
CA GLN A 262 -6.43 10.44 -17.44
C GLN A 262 -6.87 9.19 -18.20
N LYS A 263 -7.76 9.34 -19.20
CA LYS A 263 -8.36 8.25 -19.98
C LYS A 263 -9.03 7.17 -19.13
N ARG A 264 -9.63 7.58 -18.01
CA ARG A 264 -10.38 6.70 -17.09
C ARG A 264 -11.64 7.42 -16.59
N VAL A 265 -12.62 6.65 -16.11
CA VAL A 265 -13.84 7.19 -15.53
C VAL A 265 -13.53 7.82 -14.16
N VAL A 266 -13.89 9.10 -13.99
CA VAL A 266 -13.74 9.87 -12.75
C VAL A 266 -15.09 10.20 -12.15
N LEU A 267 -16.11 10.51 -12.99
CA LEU A 267 -17.41 10.98 -12.56
C LEU A 267 -18.44 9.84 -12.47
N PHE A 268 -18.98 9.65 -11.27
CA PHE A 268 -20.01 8.65 -10.92
C PHE A 268 -21.28 9.39 -10.48
N PRO A 269 -22.19 9.75 -11.41
CA PRO A 269 -23.43 10.41 -11.06
C PRO A 269 -24.44 9.43 -10.44
N ILE A 270 -25.05 9.85 -9.34
CA ILE A 270 -26.15 9.14 -8.68
C ILE A 270 -27.31 10.11 -8.44
N ARG A 271 -28.54 9.65 -8.55
CA ARG A 271 -29.74 10.49 -8.41
C ARG A 271 -30.61 10.11 -7.23
N LEU A 272 -31.16 11.12 -6.55
CA LEU A 272 -32.14 10.97 -5.49
C LEU A 272 -33.58 11.26 -5.95
N ASP A 273 -33.72 11.93 -7.09
CA ASP A 273 -34.98 12.25 -7.76
C ASP A 273 -34.79 12.35 -9.28
N ASP A 274 -35.78 12.83 -10.00
CA ASP A 274 -35.74 12.93 -11.46
C ASP A 274 -35.37 14.33 -11.99
N ALA A 275 -34.97 15.28 -11.12
CA ALA A 275 -34.68 16.67 -11.50
C ALA A 275 -33.59 16.81 -12.57
N ILE A 276 -32.64 15.87 -12.64
CA ILE A 276 -31.59 15.84 -13.69
C ILE A 276 -32.19 15.71 -15.10
N PHE A 277 -33.37 15.13 -15.25
CA PHE A 277 -34.05 14.95 -16.53
C PHE A 277 -34.95 16.13 -16.90
N GLU A 278 -35.26 17.02 -15.94
CA GLU A 278 -36.15 18.17 -16.11
C GLU A 278 -35.38 19.43 -16.48
N THR A 279 -34.11 19.53 -16.14
CA THR A 279 -33.29 20.73 -16.44
C THR A 279 -32.86 20.79 -17.88
N THR A 280 -32.76 22.03 -18.42
CA THR A 280 -32.30 22.35 -19.79
C THR A 280 -30.81 22.70 -19.83
N GLU A 281 -30.09 22.67 -18.70
CA GLU A 281 -28.70 23.02 -18.62
C GLU A 281 -27.81 22.10 -19.46
N GLN A 282 -26.82 22.66 -20.17
CA GLN A 282 -25.96 21.92 -21.07
C GLN A 282 -25.14 20.82 -20.36
N TRP A 283 -24.62 21.10 -19.16
CA TRP A 283 -23.86 20.12 -18.36
C TRP A 283 -24.69 18.89 -17.98
N ALA A 284 -26.00 19.07 -17.77
CA ALA A 284 -26.91 17.98 -17.47
C ALA A 284 -27.14 17.07 -18.69
N TYR A 285 -27.05 17.61 -19.91
CA TYR A 285 -27.10 16.80 -21.11
C TYR A 285 -25.93 15.81 -21.17
N ASP A 286 -24.71 16.24 -20.85
CA ASP A 286 -23.53 15.38 -20.84
C ASP A 286 -23.64 14.27 -19.77
N ILE A 287 -24.26 14.55 -18.62
CA ILE A 287 -24.53 13.57 -17.58
C ILE A 287 -25.58 12.54 -18.02
N ARG A 288 -26.65 12.99 -18.69
CA ARG A 288 -27.72 12.11 -19.19
C ARG A 288 -27.26 11.10 -20.25
N GLN A 289 -26.13 11.35 -20.92
CA GLN A 289 -25.53 10.40 -21.84
C GLN A 289 -24.82 9.23 -21.12
N ARG A 290 -24.75 9.29 -19.79
CA ARG A 290 -24.12 8.27 -18.95
C ARG A 290 -25.15 7.47 -18.16
N HIS A 291 -24.70 6.33 -17.65
CA HIS A 291 -25.51 5.61 -16.68
C HIS A 291 -25.47 6.36 -15.34
N ILE A 292 -26.65 6.75 -14.85
CA ILE A 292 -26.83 7.42 -13.56
C ILE A 292 -27.32 6.39 -12.56
N GLY A 293 -26.61 6.23 -11.44
CA GLY A 293 -27.01 5.34 -10.36
C GLY A 293 -28.36 5.77 -9.73
N ASP A 294 -29.28 4.84 -9.57
CA ASP A 294 -30.64 5.15 -9.07
C ASP A 294 -30.73 4.90 -7.55
N PHE A 295 -30.78 5.99 -6.78
CA PHE A 295 -30.93 5.99 -5.32
C PHE A 295 -32.23 6.67 -4.85
N ARG A 296 -33.22 6.85 -5.72
CA ARG A 296 -34.50 7.52 -5.37
C ARG A 296 -35.22 6.89 -4.17
N ASN A 297 -35.09 5.60 -4.03
CA ASN A 297 -35.72 4.86 -2.93
C ASN A 297 -34.72 4.45 -1.84
N TRP A 298 -33.75 5.31 -1.54
CA TRP A 298 -32.65 5.02 -0.61
C TRP A 298 -33.12 4.75 0.84
N THR A 299 -34.32 5.17 1.23
CA THR A 299 -34.93 4.85 2.53
C THR A 299 -35.43 3.40 2.62
N ASN A 300 -35.56 2.70 1.48
CA ASN A 300 -35.89 1.28 1.46
C ASN A 300 -34.60 0.46 1.53
N PRO A 301 -34.38 -0.36 2.59
CA PRO A 301 -33.10 -1.04 2.79
C PRO A 301 -32.69 -1.97 1.64
N LEU A 302 -33.64 -2.70 1.05
CA LEU A 302 -33.34 -3.64 -0.03
C LEU A 302 -32.96 -2.93 -1.32
N LEU A 303 -33.67 -1.87 -1.70
CA LEU A 303 -33.40 -1.08 -2.89
C LEU A 303 -32.09 -0.32 -2.75
N TYR A 304 -31.82 0.24 -1.57
CA TYR A 304 -30.56 0.87 -1.26
C TYR A 304 -29.38 -0.11 -1.37
N GLN A 305 -29.51 -1.32 -0.79
CA GLN A 305 -28.46 -2.33 -0.82
C GLN A 305 -28.10 -2.74 -2.27
N ASN A 306 -29.10 -2.86 -3.13
CA ASN A 306 -28.87 -3.15 -4.55
C ASN A 306 -28.14 -2.01 -5.26
N ALA A 307 -28.53 -0.76 -4.99
CA ALA A 307 -27.92 0.42 -5.59
C ALA A 307 -26.46 0.61 -5.13
N ILE A 308 -26.18 0.45 -3.83
CA ILE A 308 -24.82 0.59 -3.30
C ILE A 308 -23.89 -0.51 -3.78
N ASN A 309 -24.36 -1.77 -3.86
CA ASN A 309 -23.56 -2.87 -4.39
C ASN A 309 -23.16 -2.63 -5.84
N ARG A 310 -24.06 -2.05 -6.64
CA ARG A 310 -23.74 -1.66 -8.02
C ARG A 310 -22.72 -0.54 -8.06
N LEU A 311 -22.91 0.52 -7.26
CA LEU A 311 -21.95 1.64 -7.18
C LEU A 311 -20.56 1.14 -6.77
N LEU A 312 -20.47 0.28 -5.75
CA LEU A 312 -19.22 -0.31 -5.29
C LEU A 312 -18.53 -1.10 -6.41
N ARG A 313 -19.28 -1.94 -7.14
CA ARG A 313 -18.74 -2.69 -8.27
C ARG A 313 -18.19 -1.73 -9.34
N ASP A 314 -18.94 -0.70 -9.70
CA ASP A 314 -18.59 0.23 -10.77
C ASP A 314 -17.43 1.16 -10.35
N LEU A 315 -17.35 1.54 -9.06
CA LEU A 315 -16.17 2.20 -8.48
C LEU A 315 -14.92 1.31 -8.52
N ASN A 316 -15.07 -0.01 -8.45
CA ASN A 316 -13.97 -0.96 -8.43
C ASN A 316 -13.45 -1.32 -9.84
N ALA A 317 -14.29 -1.18 -10.85
CA ALA A 317 -13.98 -1.56 -12.24
C ALA A 317 -13.35 -0.43 -13.08
N ALA A 318 -13.37 0.82 -12.59
CA ALA A 318 -13.01 2.03 -13.35
C ALA A 318 -11.57 2.50 -13.15
#